data_fc9864456ad37bc772eb9ac05c992bf1
#
_entry.id   fc9864456ad37bc772eb9ac05c992bf1
#
_cell.length_a   1.000
_cell.length_b   1.000
_cell.length_c   1.000
_cell.angle_alpha   90.00
_cell.angle_beta   90.00
_cell.angle_gamma   90.00
#
_symmetry.space_group_name_H-M   'P 1'
#
loop_
_entity.id
_entity.type
_entity.pdbx_description
1 polymer ?
#
loop_
_entity_poly.entity_id
_entity_poly.type
_entity_poly.pdbx_seq_one_letter_code
_entity_poly.pdbx_strand_id
1 'polypeptide(L)'
;MAAAMHRPFTYLTIIGVVGALYYFSLDLTQTVEETRENSAAPELEFDGYSEGINTVVYNDNGDVEYTIRATRQFHLKDQSALLEEPLVRFFENGVSTWNIVAESGLVGGNTKASARLMESIRLYGDVEVHRLDGFGNSTVLSTQLLDIDSNREILETQDTVNMITASIAHTGQGLFADLNRDEIHFHSENSGHYESQGNHAASEQ
;
A
#
# COMPACT_ATOMS: atom_id res chain seq x y z
N MET A 1 -23.78 -72.35 -33.39
CA MET A 1 -22.79 -72.46 -32.33
C MET A 1 -21.71 -71.37 -32.56
N ALA A 2 -21.96 -70.14 -32.18
CA ALA A 2 -20.96 -69.06 -32.29
C ALA A 2 -21.31 -67.91 -31.35
N ALA A 3 -21.40 -68.13 -30.05
CA ALA A 3 -21.74 -67.04 -29.11
C ALA A 3 -20.95 -67.02 -27.77
N ALA A 4 -19.83 -67.77 -27.68
CA ALA A 4 -19.12 -67.92 -26.41
C ALA A 4 -17.67 -67.31 -26.38
N MET A 5 -17.20 -66.69 -27.48
CA MET A 5 -15.78 -66.30 -27.58
C MET A 5 -15.47 -64.77 -27.41
N HIS A 6 -16.49 -63.97 -27.20
CA HIS A 6 -16.28 -62.54 -27.06
C HIS A 6 -16.20 -62.06 -25.61
N ARG A 7 -16.56 -62.87 -24.60
CA ARG A 7 -16.57 -62.48 -23.19
C ARG A 7 -15.17 -62.15 -22.59
N PRO A 8 -14.11 -62.94 -22.86
CA PRO A 8 -12.81 -62.64 -22.31
C PRO A 8 -12.18 -61.37 -22.93
N PHE A 9 -12.48 -61.07 -24.19
CA PHE A 9 -11.91 -59.90 -24.89
C PHE A 9 -12.48 -58.55 -24.39
N THR A 10 -13.78 -58.56 -24.04
CA THR A 10 -14.42 -57.36 -23.45
C THR A 10 -13.89 -57.04 -22.05
N TYR A 11 -13.57 -58.01 -21.22
CA TYR A 11 -12.97 -57.79 -19.90
C TYR A 11 -11.53 -57.24 -20.03
N LEU A 12 -10.78 -57.69 -21.00
CA LEU A 12 -9.40 -57.24 -21.24
C LEU A 12 -9.37 -55.81 -21.74
N THR A 13 -10.31 -55.36 -22.57
CA THR A 13 -10.45 -53.97 -23.01
C THR A 13 -10.87 -53.03 -21.86
N ILE A 14 -11.78 -53.46 -20.98
CA ILE A 14 -12.21 -52.69 -19.82
C ILE A 14 -11.05 -52.47 -18.84
N ILE A 15 -10.26 -53.53 -18.56
CA ILE A 15 -9.08 -53.43 -17.69
C ILE A 15 -8.03 -52.46 -18.30
N GLY A 16 -7.83 -52.50 -19.62
CA GLY A 16 -6.92 -51.61 -20.33
C GLY A 16 -7.35 -50.15 -20.23
N VAL A 17 -8.65 -49.84 -20.37
CA VAL A 17 -9.19 -48.51 -20.27
C VAL A 17 -9.10 -47.95 -18.83
N VAL A 18 -9.44 -48.80 -17.83
CA VAL A 18 -9.32 -48.40 -16.42
C VAL A 18 -7.86 -48.16 -16.03
N GLY A 19 -6.92 -48.98 -16.49
CA GLY A 19 -5.49 -48.79 -16.28
C GLY A 19 -4.95 -47.49 -16.93
N ALA A 20 -5.42 -47.18 -18.14
CA ALA A 20 -5.04 -45.94 -18.83
C ALA A 20 -5.60 -44.69 -18.12
N LEU A 21 -6.85 -44.73 -17.65
CA LEU A 21 -7.45 -43.65 -16.88
C LEU A 21 -6.74 -43.45 -15.54
N TYR A 22 -6.35 -44.53 -14.86
CA TYR A 22 -5.57 -44.42 -13.63
C TYR A 22 -4.19 -43.83 -13.87
N TYR A 23 -3.50 -44.23 -14.93
CA TYR A 23 -2.20 -43.70 -15.30
C TYR A 23 -2.29 -42.21 -15.64
N PHE A 24 -3.32 -41.78 -16.37
CA PHE A 24 -3.55 -40.38 -16.73
C PHE A 24 -3.93 -39.54 -15.50
N SER A 25 -4.62 -40.08 -14.50
CA SER A 25 -4.96 -39.38 -13.26
C SER A 25 -3.75 -39.12 -12.39
N LEU A 26 -2.73 -39.98 -12.41
CA LEU A 26 -1.47 -39.77 -11.68
C LEU A 26 -0.62 -38.63 -12.28
N ASP A 27 -0.64 -38.47 -13.60
CA ASP A 27 0.09 -37.44 -14.31
C ASP A 27 -0.52 -36.06 -14.09
N LEU A 28 -1.85 -35.95 -13.99
CA LEU A 28 -2.58 -34.75 -13.69
C LEU A 28 -2.38 -34.25 -12.24
N THR A 29 -2.17 -35.13 -11.27
CA THR A 29 -1.91 -34.77 -9.89
C THR A 29 -0.50 -34.23 -9.69
N GLN A 30 0.50 -34.74 -10.40
CA GLN A 30 1.87 -34.20 -10.33
C GLN A 30 1.99 -32.81 -10.94
N THR A 31 1.29 -32.54 -12.05
CA THR A 31 1.32 -31.21 -12.70
C THR A 31 0.67 -30.10 -11.83
N VAL A 32 -0.27 -30.45 -10.95
CA VAL A 32 -0.92 -29.47 -10.05
C VAL A 32 -0.04 -29.14 -8.85
N GLU A 33 0.79 -30.07 -8.37
CA GLU A 33 1.73 -29.80 -7.27
C GLU A 33 2.95 -29.00 -7.71
N GLU A 34 3.54 -29.29 -8.88
CA GLU A 34 4.68 -28.51 -9.41
C GLU A 34 4.31 -27.06 -9.78
N THR A 35 3.05 -26.79 -10.16
CA THR A 35 2.60 -25.42 -10.46
C THR A 35 2.36 -24.60 -9.18
N ARG A 36 2.16 -25.24 -8.02
CA ARG A 36 2.04 -24.55 -6.73
C ARG A 36 3.38 -24.22 -6.07
N GLU A 37 4.42 -25.01 -6.34
CA GLU A 37 5.75 -24.78 -5.76
C GLU A 37 6.54 -23.63 -6.45
N ASN A 38 6.21 -23.28 -7.71
CA ASN A 38 6.91 -22.24 -8.47
C ASN A 38 6.23 -20.86 -8.47
N SER A 39 5.11 -20.70 -7.74
CA SER A 39 4.45 -19.42 -7.50
C SER A 39 4.46 -19.04 -6.02
N ALA A 40 5.45 -19.48 -5.27
CA ALA A 40 5.69 -18.95 -3.95
C ALA A 40 6.20 -17.49 -4.11
N ALA A 41 5.27 -16.53 -4.16
CA ALA A 41 5.55 -15.22 -3.61
C ALA A 41 6.23 -15.46 -2.25
N PRO A 42 7.30 -14.72 -1.89
CA PRO A 42 7.99 -14.93 -0.62
C PRO A 42 6.93 -14.95 0.48
N GLU A 43 6.79 -16.12 1.13
CA GLU A 43 5.84 -16.30 2.22
C GLU A 43 6.28 -15.33 3.32
N LEU A 44 5.55 -14.24 3.49
CA LEU A 44 5.80 -13.27 4.53
C LEU A 44 5.67 -14.02 5.86
N GLU A 45 6.80 -14.29 6.51
CA GLU A 45 6.81 -14.88 7.84
C GLU A 45 6.32 -13.85 8.86
N PHE A 46 5.06 -13.94 9.26
CA PHE A 46 4.44 -13.12 10.29
C PHE A 46 4.05 -13.96 11.51
N ASP A 47 4.11 -13.35 12.69
CA ASP A 47 3.74 -13.98 13.97
C ASP A 47 2.24 -13.86 14.26
N GLY A 48 1.58 -12.90 13.65
CA GLY A 48 0.15 -12.65 13.81
C GLY A 48 -0.39 -11.61 12.86
N TYR A 49 -1.71 -11.55 12.73
CA TYR A 49 -2.38 -10.53 11.96
C TYR A 49 -3.58 -9.97 12.73
N SER A 50 -3.99 -8.76 12.36
CA SER A 50 -5.18 -8.08 12.87
C SER A 50 -5.94 -7.43 11.71
N GLU A 51 -7.25 -7.32 11.84
CA GLU A 51 -8.13 -6.66 10.88
C GLU A 51 -8.78 -5.42 11.49
N GLY A 52 -9.00 -4.39 10.67
CA GLY A 52 -9.70 -3.17 11.09
C GLY A 52 -8.91 -2.35 12.12
N ILE A 53 -7.62 -2.09 11.85
CA ILE A 53 -6.75 -1.36 12.76
C ILE A 53 -7.17 0.10 12.87
N ASN A 54 -7.18 0.60 14.10
CA ASN A 54 -7.35 2.02 14.41
C ASN A 54 -6.49 2.38 15.62
N THR A 55 -5.30 2.90 15.36
CA THR A 55 -4.36 3.37 16.38
C THR A 55 -4.49 4.87 16.52
N VAL A 56 -4.52 5.36 17.77
CA VAL A 56 -4.54 6.80 18.10
C VAL A 56 -3.33 7.08 18.96
N VAL A 57 -2.53 8.06 18.54
CA VAL A 57 -1.36 8.54 19.28
C VAL A 57 -1.66 9.94 19.82
N TYR A 58 -1.27 10.15 21.07
CA TYR A 58 -1.50 11.40 21.79
C TYR A 58 -0.15 12.06 22.10
N ASN A 59 -0.12 13.39 22.01
CA ASN A 59 1.01 14.19 22.44
C ASN A 59 1.10 14.27 23.97
N ASP A 60 2.14 14.93 24.49
CA ASP A 60 2.38 15.07 25.94
C ASP A 60 1.25 15.88 26.65
N ASN A 61 0.47 16.67 25.92
CA ASN A 61 -0.65 17.43 26.46
C ASN A 61 -1.95 16.61 26.52
N GLY A 62 -1.98 15.41 25.90
CA GLY A 62 -3.15 14.56 25.82
C GLY A 62 -4.06 14.84 24.61
N ASP A 63 -3.62 15.70 23.69
CA ASP A 63 -4.31 15.92 22.42
C ASP A 63 -3.92 14.83 21.41
N VAL A 64 -4.83 14.52 20.48
CA VAL A 64 -4.52 13.59 19.38
C VAL A 64 -3.48 14.21 18.48
N GLU A 65 -2.34 13.56 18.34
CA GLU A 65 -1.24 13.95 17.47
C GLU A 65 -1.45 13.37 16.07
N TYR A 66 -1.59 12.05 15.97
CA TYR A 66 -1.94 11.39 14.73
C TYR A 66 -2.72 10.10 14.94
N THR A 67 -3.33 9.60 13.86
CA THR A 67 -4.01 8.30 13.84
C THR A 67 -3.54 7.48 12.66
N ILE A 68 -3.48 6.14 12.85
CA ILE A 68 -3.23 5.18 11.77
C ILE A 68 -4.41 4.24 11.69
N ARG A 69 -5.02 4.12 10.51
CA ARG A 69 -6.01 3.09 10.20
C ARG A 69 -5.46 2.19 9.10
N ALA A 70 -5.79 0.92 9.14
CA ALA A 70 -5.45 -0.02 8.08
C ALA A 70 -6.53 -1.10 7.99
N THR A 71 -6.72 -1.65 6.81
CA THR A 71 -7.63 -2.78 6.58
C THR A 71 -7.10 -4.03 7.27
N ARG A 72 -5.81 -4.31 7.16
CA ARG A 72 -5.09 -5.40 7.83
C ARG A 72 -3.72 -4.97 8.30
N GLN A 73 -3.23 -5.67 9.33
CA GLN A 73 -1.88 -5.51 9.87
C GLN A 73 -1.28 -6.89 10.10
N PHE A 74 -0.06 -7.10 9.60
CA PHE A 74 0.74 -8.29 9.82
C PHE A 74 1.91 -7.95 10.74
N HIS A 75 2.02 -8.66 11.86
CA HIS A 75 3.13 -8.50 12.79
C HIS A 75 4.29 -9.38 12.33
N LEU A 76 5.42 -8.75 11.99
CA LEU A 76 6.60 -9.44 11.52
C LEU A 76 7.51 -9.83 12.69
N LYS A 77 8.38 -10.83 12.48
CA LYS A 77 9.31 -11.35 13.51
C LYS A 77 10.33 -10.33 14.01
N ASP A 78 10.62 -9.30 13.24
CA ASP A 78 11.52 -8.19 13.58
C ASP A 78 10.85 -7.07 14.39
N GLN A 79 9.63 -7.31 14.86
CA GLN A 79 8.77 -6.35 15.57
C GLN A 79 8.26 -5.19 14.72
N SER A 80 8.44 -5.24 13.41
CA SER A 80 7.76 -4.33 12.50
C SER A 80 6.34 -4.81 12.20
N ALA A 81 5.52 -3.93 11.64
CA ALA A 81 4.17 -4.26 11.21
C ALA A 81 3.95 -3.79 9.77
N LEU A 82 3.55 -4.72 8.90
CA LEU A 82 3.09 -4.41 7.56
C LEU A 82 1.61 -4.07 7.61
N LEU A 83 1.23 -2.94 7.01
CA LEU A 83 -0.14 -2.44 6.91
C LEU A 83 -0.65 -2.56 5.48
N GLU A 84 -1.90 -2.94 5.31
CA GLU A 84 -2.62 -2.89 4.04
C GLU A 84 -3.60 -1.72 4.04
N GLU A 85 -3.59 -0.95 2.96
CA GLU A 85 -4.42 0.25 2.76
C GLU A 85 -4.36 1.22 3.95
N PRO A 86 -3.15 1.64 4.36
CA PRO A 86 -3.00 2.53 5.50
C PRO A 86 -3.55 3.93 5.18
N LEU A 87 -4.19 4.52 6.20
CA LEU A 87 -4.59 5.92 6.25
C LEU A 87 -3.96 6.53 7.50
N VAL A 88 -2.99 7.42 7.32
CA VAL A 88 -2.35 8.20 8.39
C VAL A 88 -2.94 9.61 8.39
N ARG A 89 -3.34 10.10 9.57
CA ARG A 89 -3.86 11.46 9.72
C ARG A 89 -3.13 12.18 10.83
N PHE A 90 -2.60 13.35 10.53
CA PHE A 90 -2.06 14.27 11.53
C PHE A 90 -3.09 15.33 11.89
N PHE A 91 -3.07 15.74 13.15
CA PHE A 91 -4.04 16.67 13.71
C PHE A 91 -3.34 17.89 14.28
N GLU A 92 -3.88 19.05 13.99
CA GLU A 92 -3.51 20.32 14.59
C GLU A 92 -4.75 20.93 15.25
N ASN A 93 -4.69 21.22 16.55
CA ASN A 93 -5.81 21.77 17.33
C ASN A 93 -7.12 20.95 17.18
N GLY A 94 -6.99 19.62 17.08
CA GLY A 94 -8.14 18.69 16.96
C GLY A 94 -8.72 18.62 15.54
N VAL A 95 -8.16 19.31 14.56
CA VAL A 95 -8.56 19.26 13.15
C VAL A 95 -7.53 18.45 12.37
N SER A 96 -7.98 17.52 11.52
CA SER A 96 -7.08 16.78 10.61
C SER A 96 -6.64 17.70 9.49
N THR A 97 -5.35 18.02 9.46
CA THR A 97 -4.73 18.91 8.46
C THR A 97 -4.06 18.13 7.34
N TRP A 98 -3.43 16.99 7.67
CA TRP A 98 -2.75 16.13 6.72
C TRP A 98 -3.37 14.73 6.75
N ASN A 99 -3.73 14.21 5.58
CA ASN A 99 -4.27 12.86 5.40
C ASN A 99 -3.44 12.15 4.33
N ILE A 100 -2.89 10.98 4.67
CA ILE A 100 -1.96 10.24 3.82
C ILE A 100 -2.52 8.84 3.63
N VAL A 101 -2.71 8.43 2.38
CA VAL A 101 -3.15 7.09 1.99
C VAL A 101 -2.09 6.41 1.14
N ALA A 102 -2.06 5.08 1.15
CA ALA A 102 -1.18 4.28 0.32
C ALA A 102 -1.76 2.86 0.13
N GLU A 103 -1.19 2.08 -0.77
CA GLU A 103 -1.55 0.65 -0.91
C GLU A 103 -1.02 -0.18 0.26
N SER A 104 0.20 0.13 0.74
CA SER A 104 0.83 -0.59 1.84
C SER A 104 1.73 0.31 2.67
N GLY A 105 2.04 -0.13 3.89
CA GLY A 105 2.92 0.59 4.79
C GLY A 105 3.69 -0.35 5.72
N LEU A 106 4.87 0.08 6.14
CA LEU A 106 5.69 -0.59 7.14
C LEU A 106 5.86 0.35 8.33
N VAL A 107 5.49 -0.12 9.52
CA VAL A 107 5.60 0.62 10.79
C VAL A 107 6.56 -0.08 11.72
N GLY A 108 7.42 0.68 12.37
CA GLY A 108 8.45 0.11 13.23
C GLY A 108 9.59 -0.51 12.42
N GLY A 109 10.36 -1.36 13.06
CA GLY A 109 11.54 -1.99 12.50
C GLY A 109 12.76 -1.74 13.34
N ASN A 110 13.77 -2.59 13.16
CA ASN A 110 14.95 -2.75 14.01
C ASN A 110 15.87 -1.51 14.00
N THR A 111 15.44 -0.44 14.63
CA THR A 111 16.36 0.62 15.04
C THR A 111 16.61 0.49 16.54
N LYS A 112 17.81 0.06 16.88
CA LYS A 112 18.32 -0.13 18.27
C LYS A 112 18.25 1.13 19.15
N ALA A 113 17.58 2.19 18.69
CA ALA A 113 17.56 3.50 19.33
C ALA A 113 16.18 3.93 19.86
N SER A 114 15.08 3.30 19.46
CA SER A 114 13.76 3.84 19.76
C SER A 114 12.91 2.89 20.61
N ALA A 115 12.63 3.31 21.83
CA ALA A 115 11.65 2.69 22.73
C ALA A 115 10.18 2.90 22.23
N ARG A 116 9.98 3.61 21.14
CA ARG A 116 8.68 3.90 20.52
C ARG A 116 8.61 3.20 19.17
N LEU A 117 7.83 2.14 19.08
CA LEU A 117 7.66 1.27 17.91
C LEU A 117 7.01 1.97 16.69
N MET A 118 6.55 3.22 16.80
CA MET A 118 5.80 3.94 15.77
C MET A 118 6.48 5.21 15.27
N GLU A 119 7.77 5.38 15.51
CA GLU A 119 8.49 6.62 15.12
C GLU A 119 8.74 6.74 13.62
N SER A 120 8.80 5.62 12.90
CA SER A 120 9.03 5.60 11.45
C SER A 120 7.93 4.82 10.75
N ILE A 121 7.29 5.45 9.80
CA ILE A 121 6.28 4.85 8.92
C ILE A 121 6.78 5.01 7.50
N ARG A 122 6.89 3.91 6.76
CA ARG A 122 7.23 3.92 5.34
C ARG A 122 6.04 3.44 4.53
N LEU A 123 5.57 4.27 3.62
CA LEU A 123 4.41 4.01 2.77
C LEU A 123 4.85 3.71 1.35
N TYR A 124 4.14 2.76 0.71
CA TYR A 124 4.44 2.27 -0.64
C TYR A 124 3.18 2.16 -1.48
N GLY A 125 3.35 2.40 -2.78
CA GLY A 125 2.31 2.22 -3.80
C GLY A 125 1.24 3.31 -3.72
N ASP A 126 1.11 4.06 -4.80
CA ASP A 126 0.11 5.11 -5.00
C ASP A 126 -0.12 5.98 -3.75
N VAL A 127 1.00 6.45 -3.17
CA VAL A 127 0.95 7.29 -1.97
C VAL A 127 0.39 8.66 -2.34
N GLU A 128 -0.73 9.02 -1.70
CA GLU A 128 -1.34 10.34 -1.82
C GLU A 128 -1.34 11.07 -0.47
N VAL A 129 -0.84 12.29 -0.47
CA VAL A 129 -0.85 13.20 0.68
C VAL A 129 -1.84 14.32 0.38
N HIS A 130 -2.89 14.40 1.16
CA HIS A 130 -3.91 15.44 1.08
C HIS A 130 -3.73 16.41 2.23
N ARG A 131 -3.46 17.68 1.90
CA ARG A 131 -3.36 18.76 2.86
C ARG A 131 -4.51 19.74 2.65
N LEU A 132 -5.11 20.18 3.74
CA LEU A 132 -6.11 21.24 3.76
C LEU A 132 -5.56 22.40 4.61
N ASP A 133 -5.39 23.58 4.00
CA ASP A 133 -4.96 24.74 4.73
C ASP A 133 -6.11 25.42 5.52
N GLY A 134 -5.77 26.36 6.42
CA GLY A 134 -6.75 27.07 7.23
C GLY A 134 -7.73 27.95 6.41
N PHE A 135 -7.50 28.14 5.12
CA PHE A 135 -8.37 28.89 4.20
C PHE A 135 -9.26 27.99 3.35
N GLY A 136 -9.11 26.65 3.48
CA GLY A 136 -9.88 25.65 2.72
C GLY A 136 -9.28 25.30 1.36
N ASN A 137 -8.04 25.73 1.05
CA ASN A 137 -7.36 25.27 -0.15
C ASN A 137 -6.80 23.87 0.06
N SER A 138 -6.97 23.02 -0.95
CA SER A 138 -6.42 21.67 -0.94
C SER A 138 -5.14 21.59 -1.76
N THR A 139 -4.15 20.87 -1.24
CA THR A 139 -2.95 20.44 -1.95
C THR A 139 -2.92 18.91 -1.94
N VAL A 140 -2.68 18.30 -3.08
CA VAL A 140 -2.50 16.85 -3.23
C VAL A 140 -1.08 16.60 -3.73
N LEU A 141 -0.33 15.74 -3.03
CA LEU A 141 0.96 15.23 -3.46
C LEU A 141 0.81 13.73 -3.77
N SER A 142 1.38 13.27 -4.87
CA SER A 142 1.36 11.85 -5.26
C SER A 142 2.78 11.37 -5.52
N THR A 143 3.13 10.20 -4.96
CA THR A 143 4.45 9.55 -5.11
C THR A 143 4.32 8.03 -4.96
N GLN A 144 5.39 7.27 -5.18
CA GLN A 144 5.37 5.81 -5.01
C GLN A 144 5.91 5.35 -3.66
N LEU A 145 6.73 6.18 -3.01
CA LEU A 145 7.30 5.90 -1.70
C LEU A 145 7.32 7.16 -0.86
N LEU A 146 6.99 7.03 0.43
CA LEU A 146 7.04 8.14 1.38
C LEU A 146 7.50 7.64 2.74
N ASP A 147 8.55 8.23 3.27
CA ASP A 147 8.98 8.07 4.64
C ASP A 147 8.36 9.14 5.54
N ILE A 148 7.81 8.73 6.67
CA ILE A 148 7.21 9.59 7.68
C ILE A 148 7.98 9.41 8.99
N ASP A 149 8.57 10.48 9.50
CA ASP A 149 9.06 10.57 10.88
C ASP A 149 7.96 11.23 11.72
N SER A 150 7.21 10.42 12.46
CA SER A 150 6.04 10.92 13.20
C SER A 150 6.41 11.80 14.39
N ASN A 151 7.60 11.58 15.03
CA ASN A 151 8.04 12.41 16.15
C ASN A 151 8.48 13.81 15.73
N ARG A 152 9.05 13.93 14.53
CA ARG A 152 9.50 15.19 13.98
C ARG A 152 8.45 15.85 13.10
N GLU A 153 7.37 15.10 12.81
CA GLU A 153 6.32 15.49 11.86
C GLU A 153 6.90 15.87 10.49
N ILE A 154 7.76 15.01 9.95
CA ILE A 154 8.43 15.18 8.67
C ILE A 154 7.98 14.11 7.70
N LEU A 155 7.72 14.53 6.44
CA LEU A 155 7.55 13.64 5.29
C LEU A 155 8.76 13.79 4.37
N GLU A 156 9.30 12.67 3.91
CA GLU A 156 10.46 12.67 3.01
C GLU A 156 10.35 11.58 1.95
N THR A 157 10.74 11.91 0.73
CA THR A 157 10.92 10.93 -0.35
C THR A 157 12.04 11.37 -1.30
N GLN A 158 12.68 10.39 -1.95
CA GLN A 158 13.63 10.61 -3.05
C GLN A 158 12.96 10.38 -4.42
N ASP A 159 11.75 9.87 -4.43
CA ASP A 159 11.01 9.58 -5.66
C ASP A 159 10.45 10.85 -6.30
N THR A 160 9.98 10.70 -7.53
CA THR A 160 9.25 11.77 -8.22
C THR A 160 7.95 12.06 -7.48
N VAL A 161 7.68 13.35 -7.27
CA VAL A 161 6.45 13.83 -6.63
C VAL A 161 5.69 14.73 -7.59
N ASN A 162 4.40 14.44 -7.76
CA ASN A 162 3.45 15.32 -8.44
C ASN A 162 2.63 16.08 -7.40
N MET A 163 2.65 17.40 -7.46
CA MET A 163 1.85 18.27 -6.60
C MET A 163 0.77 18.96 -7.42
N ILE A 164 -0.45 18.92 -6.94
CA ILE A 164 -1.61 19.58 -7.54
C ILE A 164 -2.28 20.46 -6.49
N THR A 165 -2.47 21.71 -6.85
CA THR A 165 -3.29 22.68 -6.11
C THR A 165 -4.41 23.19 -7.02
N ALA A 166 -5.26 24.10 -6.55
CA ALA A 166 -6.34 24.69 -7.34
C ALA A 166 -5.86 25.38 -8.64
N SER A 167 -4.60 25.85 -8.70
CA SER A 167 -4.08 26.66 -9.81
C SER A 167 -2.70 26.24 -10.32
N ILE A 168 -2.04 25.31 -9.67
CA ILE A 168 -0.67 24.90 -9.98
C ILE A 168 -0.61 23.39 -10.04
N ALA A 169 -0.05 22.84 -11.12
CA ALA A 169 0.46 21.48 -11.20
C ALA A 169 1.99 21.55 -11.25
N HIS A 170 2.65 20.85 -10.38
CA HIS A 170 4.11 20.86 -10.22
C HIS A 170 4.64 19.45 -10.10
N THR A 171 5.74 19.14 -10.79
CA THR A 171 6.44 17.86 -10.69
C THR A 171 7.88 18.12 -10.29
N GLY A 172 8.37 17.41 -9.30
CA GLY A 172 9.75 17.53 -8.82
C GLY A 172 10.33 16.18 -8.41
N GLN A 173 11.65 16.12 -8.30
CA GLN A 173 12.38 14.94 -7.82
C GLN A 173 12.73 15.13 -6.36
N GLY A 174 12.26 14.19 -5.53
CA GLY A 174 12.43 14.24 -4.10
C GLY A 174 11.62 15.33 -3.42
N LEU A 175 11.20 15.09 -2.19
CA LEU A 175 10.41 16.02 -1.39
C LEU A 175 10.83 15.93 0.07
N PHE A 176 10.86 17.08 0.73
CA PHE A 176 10.89 17.22 2.17
C PHE A 176 9.73 18.13 2.58
N ALA A 177 8.90 17.68 3.52
CA ALA A 177 7.83 18.49 4.08
C ALA A 177 7.91 18.48 5.61
N ASP A 178 7.85 19.68 6.21
CA ASP A 178 7.75 19.90 7.65
C ASP A 178 6.28 20.24 7.97
N LEU A 179 5.58 19.33 8.63
CA LEU A 179 4.14 19.46 8.91
C LEU A 179 3.88 20.52 9.97
N ASN A 180 4.81 20.72 10.92
CA ASN A 180 4.71 21.75 11.96
C ASN A 180 4.85 23.17 11.42
N ARG A 181 5.70 23.33 10.38
CA ARG A 181 5.96 24.63 9.75
C ARG A 181 5.09 24.87 8.54
N ASP A 182 4.38 23.84 8.09
CA ASP A 182 3.57 23.89 6.90
C ASP A 182 4.39 24.22 5.63
N GLU A 183 5.62 23.67 5.55
CA GLU A 183 6.59 23.92 4.50
C GLU A 183 6.80 22.68 3.64
N ILE A 184 6.87 22.88 2.31
CA ILE A 184 7.13 21.84 1.33
C ILE A 184 8.31 22.26 0.46
N HIS A 185 9.34 21.42 0.35
CA HIS A 185 10.54 21.65 -0.44
C HIS A 185 10.78 20.49 -1.39
N PHE A 186 10.99 20.77 -2.66
CA PHE A 186 11.47 19.79 -3.64
C PHE A 186 13.01 19.81 -3.69
N HIS A 187 13.63 18.62 -3.84
CA HIS A 187 15.09 18.55 -3.85
C HIS A 187 15.68 19.04 -5.18
N SER A 188 15.11 18.65 -6.32
CA SER A 188 15.60 19.03 -7.65
C SER A 188 14.59 18.74 -8.77
N GLU A 189 14.96 19.12 -10.01
CA GLU A 189 14.20 18.84 -11.24
C GLU A 189 12.74 19.31 -11.20
N ASN A 190 12.56 20.62 -10.97
CA ASN A 190 11.24 21.22 -10.85
C ASN A 190 10.69 21.62 -12.22
N SER A 191 9.52 21.11 -12.60
CA SER A 191 8.72 21.63 -13.70
C SER A 191 7.31 21.93 -13.20
N GLY A 192 6.78 23.09 -13.57
CA GLY A 192 5.45 23.52 -13.13
C GLY A 192 4.64 24.11 -14.27
N HIS A 193 3.33 23.89 -14.25
CA HIS A 193 2.37 24.52 -15.14
C HIS A 193 1.38 25.33 -14.30
N TYR A 194 1.20 26.60 -14.65
CA TYR A 194 0.26 27.50 -14.00
C TYR A 194 -0.96 27.73 -14.90
N GLU A 195 -2.14 27.33 -14.46
CA GLU A 195 -3.40 27.70 -15.09
C GLU A 195 -3.96 28.97 -14.44
N SER A 196 -3.81 30.08 -15.15
CA SER A 196 -4.53 31.30 -14.81
C SER A 196 -6.02 31.09 -15.13
N GLN A 197 -6.90 31.14 -14.14
CA GLN A 197 -8.33 31.28 -14.37
C GLN A 197 -8.56 32.63 -15.04
N GLY A 198 -8.63 32.62 -16.38
CA GLY A 198 -9.01 33.77 -17.17
C GLY A 198 -10.41 34.21 -16.79
N ASN A 199 -10.48 35.41 -16.23
CA ASN A 199 -11.71 36.11 -15.92
C ASN A 199 -12.47 36.35 -17.24
N HIS A 200 -13.42 35.48 -17.60
CA HIS A 200 -14.40 35.80 -18.64
C HIS A 200 -15.35 36.84 -18.09
N ALA A 201 -14.88 38.08 -18.01
CA ALA A 201 -15.77 39.23 -17.96
C ALA A 201 -16.47 39.30 -19.29
N ALA A 202 -17.75 38.95 -19.30
CA ALA A 202 -18.65 39.15 -20.38
C ALA A 202 -18.61 40.62 -20.84
N SER A 203 -18.22 40.84 -22.10
CA SER A 203 -18.53 42.06 -22.83
C SER A 203 -19.82 41.82 -23.61
N GLU A 204 -20.95 42.06 -22.96
CA GLU A 204 -22.17 42.42 -23.66
C GLU A 204 -22.12 43.93 -23.91
N GLN A 205 -22.09 44.27 -25.19
CA GLN A 205 -22.68 45.50 -25.73
C GLN A 205 -23.34 45.16 -27.05
#